data_e667e8443698b6454d5f7c83600f3968
#
_entry.id   e667e8443698b6454d5f7c83600f3968
#
_cell.length_a   1.000
_cell.length_b   1.000
_cell.length_c   1.000
_cell.angle_alpha   90.00
_cell.angle_beta   90.00
_cell.angle_gamma   90.00
#
_symmetry.space_group_name_H-M   'P 1'
#
loop_
_entity.id
_entity.type
_entity.pdbx_description
1 polymer ?
#
loop_
_entity_poly.entity_id
_entity_poly.type
_entity_poly.pdbx_seq_one_letter_code
_entity_poly.pdbx_strand_id
1 'polypeptide(L)'
;MAYKIVMPQLGLTMEEGSVTTWLKAPGDWIDKGEPLFMVETDKIEMEVESMGKGYLGPIQVENGVKVPVGTLLAMLTDEPEKAK
;
A
#
# COMPACT_ATOMS: atom_id res chain seq x y z
N MET A 1 -16.85 0.55 5.27
CA MET A 1 -16.30 1.61 4.42
C MET A 1 -14.98 1.18 3.82
N ALA A 2 -14.63 1.70 2.67
CA ALA A 2 -13.37 1.39 2.03
C ALA A 2 -12.33 2.47 2.35
N TYR A 3 -11.10 2.06 2.54
CA TYR A 3 -9.97 2.95 2.76
C TYR A 3 -8.97 2.78 1.62
N LYS A 4 -8.62 3.87 0.95
CA LYS A 4 -7.68 3.80 -0.17
C LYS A 4 -6.24 3.77 0.31
N ILE A 5 -5.47 2.82 -0.21
CA ILE A 5 -4.03 2.75 0.03
C ILE A 5 -3.36 3.30 -1.23
N VAL A 6 -2.67 4.42 -1.07
CA VAL A 6 -2.01 5.10 -2.18
C VAL A 6 -0.51 5.16 -1.95
N MET A 7 0.24 5.41 -3.03
CA MET A 7 1.68 5.61 -2.90
C MET A 7 1.92 6.85 -2.03
N PRO A 8 2.52 6.69 -0.84
CA PRO A 8 2.70 7.80 0.08
C PRO A 8 3.89 8.67 -0.32
N GLN A 9 3.84 9.93 0.11
CA GLN A 9 4.99 10.81 0.01
C GLN A 9 5.82 10.64 1.27
N LEU A 10 6.99 10.05 1.13
CA LEU A 10 7.87 9.73 2.26
C LEU A 10 8.99 10.75 2.47
N GLY A 11 9.08 11.73 1.60
CA GLY A 11 10.05 12.83 1.71
C GLY A 11 9.55 14.04 0.96
N LEU A 12 10.11 15.21 1.30
CA LEU A 12 9.64 16.49 0.74
C LEU A 12 9.79 16.58 -0.77
N THR A 13 10.80 15.92 -1.32
CA THR A 13 11.07 15.97 -2.76
C THR A 13 10.68 14.69 -3.49
N MET A 14 10.04 13.76 -2.79
CA MET A 14 9.61 12.51 -3.41
C MET A 14 8.44 12.74 -4.35
N GLU A 15 8.60 12.35 -5.60
CA GLU A 15 7.55 12.46 -6.63
C GLU A 15 7.00 11.09 -7.01
N GLU A 16 7.81 10.04 -6.88
CA GLU A 16 7.43 8.69 -7.26
C GLU A 16 8.20 7.66 -6.43
N GLY A 17 7.71 6.43 -6.45
CA GLY A 17 8.36 5.32 -5.78
C GLY A 17 7.84 4.00 -6.32
N SER A 18 8.43 2.91 -5.89
CA SER A 18 7.97 1.57 -6.25
C SER A 18 7.76 0.73 -5.01
N VAL A 19 6.71 -0.10 -5.05
CA VAL A 19 6.50 -1.10 -4.01
C VAL A 19 7.40 -2.28 -4.36
N THR A 20 8.32 -2.63 -3.46
CA THR A 20 9.23 -3.74 -3.69
C THR A 20 8.65 -5.07 -3.22
N THR A 21 7.91 -5.03 -2.11
CA THR A 21 7.32 -6.23 -1.53
C THR A 21 6.05 -5.87 -0.76
N TRP A 22 4.98 -6.60 -1.00
CA TRP A 22 3.80 -6.55 -0.15
C TRP A 22 3.98 -7.52 1.01
N LEU A 23 3.73 -7.04 2.23
CA LEU A 23 3.87 -7.84 3.45
C LEU A 23 2.57 -8.52 3.84
N LYS A 24 1.48 -8.19 3.16
CA LYS A 24 0.16 -8.77 3.34
C LYS A 24 -0.39 -9.19 1.98
N ALA A 25 -1.34 -10.10 1.99
CA ALA A 25 -1.96 -10.62 0.77
C ALA A 25 -3.42 -10.19 0.68
N PRO A 26 -3.99 -10.12 -0.56
CA PRO A 26 -5.42 -9.84 -0.71
C PRO A 26 -6.25 -10.83 0.12
N GLY A 27 -7.23 -10.29 0.82
CA GLY A 27 -8.07 -11.08 1.74
C GLY A 27 -7.61 -11.06 3.18
N ASP A 28 -6.37 -10.63 3.46
CA ASP A 28 -5.87 -10.56 4.84
C ASP A 28 -6.52 -9.40 5.58
N TRP A 29 -6.77 -9.62 6.86
CA TRP A 29 -7.19 -8.55 7.76
C TRP A 29 -5.97 -7.72 8.15
N ILE A 30 -6.13 -6.40 8.08
CA ILE A 30 -5.08 -5.43 8.43
C ILE A 30 -5.58 -4.56 9.57
N ASP A 31 -4.77 -4.42 10.60
CA ASP A 31 -5.02 -3.45 11.67
C ASP A 31 -4.24 -2.17 11.41
N LYS A 32 -4.74 -1.07 11.94
CA LYS A 32 -4.03 0.20 11.87
C LYS A 32 -2.66 0.05 12.52
N GLY A 33 -1.63 0.52 11.82
CA GLY A 33 -0.26 0.45 12.30
C GLY A 33 0.50 -0.80 11.89
N GLU A 34 -0.18 -1.77 11.27
CA GLU A 34 0.52 -2.96 10.78
C GLU A 34 1.30 -2.65 9.51
N PRO A 35 2.49 -3.23 9.34
CA PRO A 35 3.25 -3.02 8.11
C PRO A 35 2.53 -3.64 6.91
N LEU A 36 2.40 -2.86 5.84
CA LEU A 36 1.70 -3.27 4.62
C LEU A 36 2.64 -3.64 3.49
N PHE A 37 3.62 -2.81 3.25
CA PHE A 37 4.52 -3.01 2.11
C PHE A 37 5.81 -2.22 2.29
N MET A 38 6.79 -2.57 1.46
CA MET A 38 8.07 -1.85 1.39
C MET A 38 8.07 -0.97 0.15
N VAL A 39 8.53 0.26 0.29
CA VAL A 39 8.66 1.21 -0.82
C VAL A 39 10.12 1.55 -1.02
N GLU A 40 10.56 1.54 -2.26
CA GLU A 40 11.90 1.97 -2.64
C GLU A 40 11.82 3.25 -3.46
N THR A 41 12.70 4.19 -3.12
CA THR A 41 12.92 5.41 -3.88
C THR A 41 14.38 5.45 -4.32
N ASP A 42 14.79 6.51 -5.01
CA ASP A 42 16.18 6.66 -5.46
C ASP A 42 17.20 6.62 -4.31
N LYS A 43 16.77 6.97 -3.10
CA LYS A 43 17.68 7.16 -1.99
C LYS A 43 17.45 6.23 -0.82
N ILE A 44 16.22 5.73 -0.63
CA ILE A 44 15.86 4.97 0.56
C ILE A 44 14.89 3.86 0.24
N GLU A 45 14.83 2.88 1.16
CA GLU A 45 13.78 1.88 1.20
C GLU A 45 13.13 1.97 2.56
N MET A 46 11.81 2.00 2.61
CA MET A 46 11.06 2.15 3.85
C MET A 46 9.88 1.21 3.91
N GLU A 47 9.56 0.78 5.14
CA GLU A 47 8.35 0.04 5.44
C GLU A 47 7.20 1.02 5.64
N VAL A 48 6.06 0.74 5.00
CA VAL A 48 4.87 1.59 5.13
C VAL A 48 3.82 0.85 5.93
N GLU A 49 3.33 1.50 6.98
CA GLU A 49 2.31 0.96 7.86
C GLU A 49 0.93 1.40 7.41
N SER A 50 -0.08 0.59 7.77
CA SER A 50 -1.46 0.92 7.45
C SER A 50 -1.96 2.08 8.29
N MET A 51 -2.64 3.01 7.66
CA MET A 51 -3.29 4.14 8.34
C MET A 51 -4.73 3.83 8.73
N GLY A 52 -5.25 2.70 8.29
CA GLY A 52 -6.61 2.28 8.60
C GLY A 52 -6.68 0.78 8.79
N LYS A 53 -7.87 0.26 9.04
CA LYS A 53 -8.09 -1.18 9.22
C LYS A 53 -9.10 -1.71 8.22
N GLY A 54 -9.02 -3.00 7.92
CA GLY A 54 -9.93 -3.66 7.00
C GLY A 54 -9.27 -4.84 6.32
N TYR A 55 -10.00 -5.45 5.38
CA TYR A 55 -9.47 -6.53 4.56
C TYR A 55 -8.77 -5.95 3.34
N LEU A 56 -7.58 -6.44 3.05
CA LEU A 56 -6.80 -5.96 1.90
C LEU A 56 -7.46 -6.45 0.60
N GLY A 57 -7.77 -5.50 -0.28
CA GLY A 57 -8.33 -5.80 -1.60
C GLY A 57 -7.26 -6.12 -2.63
N PRO A 58 -7.67 -6.29 -3.89
CA PRO A 58 -6.73 -6.60 -4.96
C PRO A 58 -5.65 -5.53 -5.11
N ILE A 59 -4.42 -5.98 -5.33
CA ILE A 59 -3.29 -5.08 -5.53
C ILE A 59 -3.33 -4.57 -6.96
N GLN A 60 -3.29 -3.25 -7.12
CA GLN A 60 -3.47 -2.59 -8.43
C GLN A 60 -2.17 -2.36 -9.17
N VAL A 61 -1.03 -2.41 -8.47
CA VAL A 61 0.28 -2.13 -9.07
C VAL A 61 1.23 -3.25 -8.72
N GLU A 62 1.92 -3.77 -9.74
CA GLU A 62 2.88 -4.86 -9.54
C GLU A 62 4.13 -4.39 -8.80
N ASN A 63 4.78 -5.33 -8.12
CA ASN A 63 6.04 -5.05 -7.43
C ASN A 63 7.09 -4.59 -8.44
N GLY A 64 7.86 -3.59 -8.03
CA GLY A 64 8.94 -3.07 -8.85
C GLY A 64 8.55 -2.01 -9.86
N VAL A 65 7.26 -1.73 -10.01
CA VAL A 65 6.78 -0.69 -10.93
C VAL A 65 6.82 0.66 -10.23
N LYS A 66 7.50 1.62 -10.83
CA LYS A 66 7.58 2.96 -10.29
C LYS A 66 6.31 3.73 -10.63
N VAL A 67 5.68 4.33 -9.62
CA VAL A 67 4.43 5.07 -9.78
C VAL A 67 4.50 6.41 -9.05
N PRO A 68 3.75 7.42 -9.53
CA PRO A 68 3.70 8.71 -8.85
C PRO A 68 3.04 8.61 -7.47
N VAL A 69 3.44 9.52 -6.58
CA VAL A 69 2.77 9.69 -5.28
C VAL A 69 1.28 9.92 -5.53
N GLY A 70 0.43 9.28 -4.74
CA GLY A 70 -1.02 9.36 -4.88
C GLY A 70 -1.64 8.28 -5.75
N THR A 71 -0.83 7.46 -6.42
CA THR A 71 -1.34 6.35 -7.22
C THR A 71 -2.02 5.32 -6.31
N LEU A 72 -3.22 4.88 -6.70
CA LEU A 72 -3.94 3.86 -5.94
C LEU A 72 -3.21 2.52 -6.02
N LEU A 73 -2.85 1.98 -4.87
CA LEU A 73 -2.15 0.68 -4.79
C LEU A 73 -3.11 -0.46 -4.46
N ALA A 74 -4.05 -0.21 -3.55
CA ALA A 74 -5.03 -1.19 -3.13
C ALA A 74 -6.09 -0.48 -2.30
N MET A 75 -7.08 -1.25 -1.82
CA MET A 75 -8.09 -0.70 -0.91
C MET A 75 -8.31 -1.65 0.25
N LEU A 76 -8.62 -1.10 1.41
CA LEU A 76 -9.10 -1.88 2.54
C LEU A 76 -10.62 -1.81 2.55
N THR A 77 -11.26 -2.94 2.77
CA THR A 77 -12.72 -3.03 2.81
C THR A 77 -13.17 -3.64 4.14
N ASP A 78 -14.44 -3.44 4.48
CA ASP A 78 -15.01 -4.02 5.69
C ASP A 78 -15.61 -5.42 5.47
N GLU A 79 -15.57 -5.92 4.25
CA GLU A 79 -16.10 -7.25 3.90
C GLU A 79 -15.08 -8.06 3.12
N PRO A 80 -14.78 -9.31 3.54
CA PRO A 80 -13.76 -10.12 2.86
C PRO A 80 -14.08 -10.42 1.40
N GLU A 81 -15.34 -10.57 1.04
CA GLU A 81 -15.72 -10.88 -0.33
C GLU A 81 -15.43 -9.74 -1.29
N LYS A 82 -15.32 -8.51 -0.81
CA LYS A 82 -14.96 -7.35 -1.62
C LYS A 82 -13.46 -7.19 -1.77
N ALA A 83 -12.70 -7.92 -0.96
CA ALA A 83 -11.25 -7.88 -0.98
C ALA A 83 -10.61 -8.86 -1.97
N LYS A 84 -11.42 -9.69 -2.59
CA LYS A 84 -10.91 -10.71 -3.54
C LYS A 84 -10.80 -10.20 -4.95
#